data_f472342009a3406088cac273ddf33a0e
#
_entry.id   f472342009a3406088cac273ddf33a0e
#
_cell.length_a   1.000
_cell.length_b   1.000
_cell.length_c   1.000
_cell.angle_alpha   90.00
_cell.angle_beta   90.00
_cell.angle_gamma   90.00
#
_symmetry.space_group_name_H-M   'P 1'
#
loop_
_entity.id
_entity.type
_entity.pdbx_description
1 polymer ?
#
loop_
_entity_poly.entity_id
_entity_poly.type
_entity_poly.pdbx_seq_one_letter_code
_entity_poly.pdbx_strand_id
1 'polypeptide(L)'
;EARNFGNQEIINYSINLDMEHPTKFINLNYGARISQIKTDNLFNFFNINDNNETIDLSQSNVFLYKENIQAIYLSGQKTFNEKWEAKLGLRYEFTQTDGFSQTINQTNINNYQKLFPTFYLSYTPNENHAFNINYGKRIQRPSYNFLNPFRFVSNPFSYSEGNPFLQPAFVDNIEFEYAYKDNLITNLYFSNTDE
;
A
#
# COMPACT_ATOMS: atom_id res chain seq x y z
N GLU A 1 36.16 -12.12 14.19
CA GLU A 1 34.79 -11.80 14.62
C GLU A 1 34.16 -10.81 13.66
N ALA A 2 32.83 -10.70 13.66
CA ALA A 2 32.11 -9.77 12.80
C ALA A 2 31.01 -9.05 13.59
N ARG A 3 30.71 -7.82 13.18
CA ARG A 3 29.62 -7.01 13.75
C ARG A 3 28.81 -6.35 12.63
N ASN A 4 27.51 -6.32 12.80
CA ASN A 4 26.60 -5.62 11.89
C ASN A 4 26.04 -4.37 12.57
N PHE A 5 25.86 -3.31 11.80
CA PHE A 5 25.15 -2.10 12.19
C PHE A 5 24.14 -1.75 11.10
N GLY A 6 22.85 -1.65 11.48
CA GLY A 6 21.77 -1.24 10.60
C GLY A 6 21.12 0.04 11.11
N ASN A 7 20.86 0.97 10.22
CA ASN A 7 20.07 2.17 10.47
C ASN A 7 19.06 2.36 9.34
N GLN A 8 17.82 2.70 9.70
CA GLN A 8 16.77 2.99 8.75
C GLN A 8 16.05 4.27 9.16
N GLU A 9 15.91 5.18 8.21
CA GLU A 9 15.12 6.38 8.36
C GLU A 9 13.98 6.37 7.34
N ILE A 10 12.74 6.61 7.81
CA ILE A 10 11.56 6.71 6.94
C ILE A 10 10.91 8.07 7.18
N ILE A 11 10.81 8.85 6.11
CA ILE A 11 10.16 10.15 6.12
C ILE A 11 8.96 10.10 5.20
N ASN A 12 7.79 10.48 5.71
CA ASN A 12 6.55 10.52 4.94
C ASN A 12 5.95 11.94 4.97
N TYR A 13 5.77 12.52 3.78
CA TYR A 13 5.04 13.76 3.59
C TYR A 13 3.75 13.48 2.84
N SER A 14 2.63 14.04 3.31
CA SER A 14 1.37 13.95 2.57
C SER A 14 0.54 15.23 2.71
N ILE A 15 -0.11 15.59 1.61
CA ILE A 15 -1.10 16.66 1.54
C ILE A 15 -2.37 16.05 0.97
N ASN A 16 -3.49 16.23 1.67
CA ASN A 16 -4.81 15.82 1.23
C ASN A 16 -5.71 17.05 1.14
N LEU A 17 -6.51 17.09 0.08
CA LEU A 17 -7.60 18.04 -0.06
C LEU A 17 -8.89 17.23 -0.19
N ASP A 18 -9.77 17.34 0.78
CA ASP A 18 -11.05 16.64 0.84
C ASP A 18 -12.17 17.66 0.84
N MET A 19 -13.15 17.48 -0.05
CA MET A 19 -14.32 18.33 -0.17
C MET A 19 -15.57 17.48 -0.12
N GLU A 20 -16.52 17.91 0.69
CA GLU A 20 -17.86 17.36 0.79
C GLU A 20 -18.87 18.36 0.26
N HIS A 21 -19.73 17.92 -0.66
CA HIS A 21 -20.73 18.74 -1.29
C HIS A 21 -22.11 18.05 -1.22
N PRO A 22 -22.86 18.26 -0.14
CA PRO A 22 -24.20 17.74 -0.01
C PRO A 22 -25.15 18.49 -0.95
N THR A 23 -25.84 17.75 -1.80
CA THR A 23 -26.92 18.26 -2.65
C THR A 23 -28.26 17.64 -2.26
N LYS A 24 -29.34 18.15 -2.81
CA LYS A 24 -30.69 17.58 -2.58
C LYS A 24 -30.85 16.15 -3.13
N PHE A 25 -30.00 15.75 -4.08
CA PHE A 25 -30.14 14.48 -4.80
C PHE A 25 -29.08 13.45 -4.46
N ILE A 26 -27.87 13.89 -4.11
CA ILE A 26 -26.71 13.04 -3.87
C ILE A 26 -25.69 13.81 -3.02
N ASN A 27 -25.03 13.12 -2.11
CA ASN A 27 -23.86 13.64 -1.40
C ASN A 27 -22.60 13.30 -2.18
N LEU A 28 -21.90 14.33 -2.65
CA LEU A 28 -20.64 14.18 -3.38
C LEU A 28 -19.45 14.40 -2.44
N ASN A 29 -18.47 13.49 -2.52
CA ASN A 29 -17.17 13.66 -1.89
C ASN A 29 -16.10 13.54 -2.97
N TYR A 30 -15.22 14.52 -3.05
CA TYR A 30 -14.14 14.55 -4.01
C TYR A 30 -12.89 15.18 -3.42
N GLY A 31 -11.75 14.79 -3.98
CA GLY A 31 -10.51 15.31 -3.44
C GLY A 31 -9.28 14.88 -4.24
N ALA A 32 -8.14 15.30 -3.70
CA ALA A 32 -6.84 14.96 -4.23
C ALA A 32 -5.87 14.65 -3.09
N ARG A 33 -4.91 13.78 -3.38
CA ARG A 33 -3.82 13.44 -2.47
C ARG A 33 -2.49 13.47 -3.22
N ILE A 34 -1.49 14.07 -2.58
CA ILE A 34 -0.09 13.96 -2.98
C ILE A 34 0.68 13.47 -1.77
N SER A 35 1.45 12.40 -1.93
CA SER A 35 2.34 11.90 -0.86
C SER A 35 3.68 11.47 -1.41
N GLN A 36 4.71 11.63 -0.58
CA GLN A 36 6.06 11.19 -0.83
C GLN A 36 6.58 10.44 0.40
N ILE A 37 7.07 9.22 0.16
CA ILE A 37 7.77 8.41 1.15
C ILE A 37 9.22 8.32 0.72
N LYS A 38 10.14 8.59 1.66
CA LYS A 38 11.59 8.38 1.49
C LYS A 38 12.04 7.40 2.55
N THR A 39 12.80 6.40 2.14
CA THR A 39 13.40 5.42 3.02
C THR A 39 14.89 5.37 2.73
N ASP A 40 15.70 5.71 3.72
CA ASP A 40 17.15 5.60 3.68
C ASP A 40 17.54 4.43 4.57
N ASN A 41 18.14 3.41 3.98
CA ASN A 41 18.55 2.20 4.67
C ASN A 41 20.05 2.03 4.55
N LEU A 42 20.75 2.04 5.70
CA LEU A 42 22.18 1.80 5.83
C LEU A 42 22.40 0.47 6.53
N PHE A 43 23.18 -0.41 5.93
CA PHE A 43 23.67 -1.63 6.55
C PHE A 43 25.18 -1.71 6.41
N ASN A 44 25.90 -1.68 7.53
CA ASN A 44 27.34 -1.80 7.60
C ASN A 44 27.74 -3.13 8.23
N PHE A 45 28.64 -3.83 7.57
CA PHE A 45 29.28 -5.03 8.05
C PHE A 45 30.73 -4.74 8.39
N PHE A 46 31.16 -5.14 9.58
CA PHE A 46 32.50 -4.92 10.09
C PHE A 46 33.21 -6.25 10.36
N ASN A 47 34.41 -6.39 9.86
CA ASN A 47 35.34 -7.44 10.26
C ASN A 47 36.16 -6.97 11.46
N ILE A 48 36.25 -7.80 12.50
CA ILE A 48 36.98 -7.51 13.73
C ILE A 48 38.21 -8.44 13.80
N ASN A 49 39.42 -7.86 13.67
CA ASN A 49 40.67 -8.56 13.77
C ASN A 49 41.57 -7.86 14.81
N ASP A 50 42.00 -8.57 15.83
CA ASP A 50 42.90 -8.05 16.87
C ASP A 50 42.48 -6.69 17.49
N ASN A 51 41.16 -6.56 17.81
CA ASN A 51 40.51 -5.34 18.30
C ASN A 51 40.40 -4.16 17.28
N ASN A 52 40.77 -4.36 16.04
CA ASN A 52 40.57 -3.37 14.99
C ASN A 52 39.30 -3.71 14.21
N GLU A 53 38.39 -2.75 14.14
CA GLU A 53 37.20 -2.84 13.29
C GLU A 53 37.48 -2.25 11.90
N THR A 54 37.22 -2.99 10.87
CA THR A 54 37.29 -2.54 9.47
C THR A 54 35.99 -2.81 8.77
N ILE A 55 35.42 -1.79 8.10
CA ILE A 55 34.20 -1.94 7.32
C ILE A 55 34.49 -2.79 6.10
N ASP A 56 33.62 -3.79 5.87
CA ASP A 56 33.61 -4.59 4.64
C ASP A 56 32.58 -4.01 3.68
N LEU A 57 33.05 -3.23 2.70
CA LEU A 57 32.21 -2.59 1.71
C LEU A 57 31.47 -3.59 0.81
N SER A 58 32.01 -4.80 0.63
CA SER A 58 31.37 -5.83 -0.19
C SER A 58 30.15 -6.45 0.49
N GLN A 59 30.10 -6.38 1.82
CA GLN A 59 28.99 -6.86 2.65
C GLN A 59 28.15 -5.72 3.26
N SER A 60 28.47 -4.46 2.94
CA SER A 60 27.76 -3.27 3.39
C SER A 60 26.90 -2.71 2.27
N ASN A 61 25.75 -2.12 2.61
CA ASN A 61 24.84 -1.55 1.62
C ASN A 61 24.20 -0.25 2.09
N VAL A 62 24.04 0.68 1.15
CA VAL A 62 23.15 1.84 1.28
C VAL A 62 22.06 1.70 0.21
N PHE A 63 20.82 1.63 0.64
CA PHE A 63 19.65 1.58 -0.25
C PHE A 63 18.73 2.75 0.02
N LEU A 64 18.57 3.59 -0.99
CA LEU A 64 17.69 4.75 -0.97
C LEU A 64 16.44 4.42 -1.77
N TYR A 65 15.27 4.57 -1.16
CA TYR A 65 13.99 4.32 -1.82
C TYR A 65 13.08 5.52 -1.67
N LYS A 66 12.48 5.93 -2.79
CA LYS A 66 11.53 7.04 -2.84
C LYS A 66 10.27 6.61 -3.58
N GLU A 67 9.12 6.89 -2.99
CA GLU A 67 7.81 6.67 -3.59
C GLU A 67 7.02 7.97 -3.61
N ASN A 68 6.54 8.36 -4.79
CA ASN A 68 5.66 9.50 -4.99
C ASN A 68 4.28 8.98 -5.44
N ILE A 69 3.22 9.39 -4.74
CA ILE A 69 1.85 9.00 -5.06
C ILE A 69 1.04 10.26 -5.29
N GLN A 70 0.32 10.30 -6.42
CA GLN A 70 -0.64 11.35 -6.76
C GLN A 70 -1.98 10.68 -7.03
N ALA A 71 -3.04 11.19 -6.43
CA ALA A 71 -4.37 10.63 -6.61
C ALA A 71 -5.44 11.71 -6.64
N ILE A 72 -6.46 11.46 -7.45
CA ILE A 72 -7.72 12.19 -7.44
C ILE A 72 -8.85 11.19 -7.22
N TYR A 73 -9.91 11.61 -6.56
CA TYR A 73 -11.05 10.74 -6.28
C TYR A 73 -12.36 11.51 -6.23
N LEU A 74 -13.40 10.79 -6.58
CA LEU A 74 -14.79 11.24 -6.54
C LEU A 74 -15.64 10.08 -6.03
N SER A 75 -16.57 10.37 -5.13
CA SER A 75 -17.63 9.44 -4.74
C SER A 75 -18.96 10.14 -4.57
N GLY A 76 -20.03 9.40 -4.85
CA GLY A 76 -21.38 9.86 -4.65
C GLY A 76 -22.15 8.86 -3.79
N GLN A 77 -22.88 9.36 -2.79
CA GLN A 77 -23.74 8.58 -1.92
C GLN A 77 -25.17 9.09 -2.01
N LYS A 78 -26.11 8.16 -2.15
CA LYS A 78 -27.53 8.47 -2.23
C LYS A 78 -28.35 7.50 -1.41
N THR A 79 -29.20 8.05 -0.55
CA THR A 79 -30.31 7.34 0.08
C THR A 79 -31.54 7.53 -0.80
N PHE A 80 -32.01 6.44 -1.41
CA PHE A 80 -33.14 6.46 -2.34
C PHE A 80 -34.49 6.52 -1.58
N ASN A 81 -34.55 5.84 -0.45
CA ASN A 81 -35.69 5.80 0.48
C ASN A 81 -35.19 5.22 1.83
N GLU A 82 -36.10 5.01 2.76
CA GLU A 82 -35.79 4.46 4.11
C GLU A 82 -35.13 3.07 4.08
N LYS A 83 -35.18 2.36 2.93
CA LYS A 83 -34.71 0.97 2.80
C LYS A 83 -33.41 0.85 1.97
N TRP A 84 -33.13 1.79 1.08
CA TRP A 84 -32.04 1.65 0.11
C TRP A 84 -31.07 2.82 0.18
N GLU A 85 -29.81 2.47 0.32
CA GLU A 85 -28.69 3.40 0.20
C GLU A 85 -27.62 2.80 -0.72
N ALA A 86 -27.02 3.64 -1.57
CA ALA A 86 -25.88 3.25 -2.39
C ALA A 86 -24.79 4.31 -2.39
N LYS A 87 -23.55 3.85 -2.48
CA LYS A 87 -22.36 4.69 -2.68
C LYS A 87 -21.51 4.11 -3.80
N LEU A 88 -21.11 4.99 -4.72
CA LEU A 88 -20.14 4.69 -5.77
C LEU A 88 -18.96 5.62 -5.62
N GLY A 89 -17.76 5.07 -5.79
CA GLY A 89 -16.54 5.87 -5.76
C GLY A 89 -15.54 5.39 -6.82
N LEU A 90 -14.72 6.33 -7.28
CA LEU A 90 -13.63 6.07 -8.20
C LEU A 90 -12.43 6.91 -7.77
N ARG A 91 -11.28 6.26 -7.59
CA ARG A 91 -9.99 6.87 -7.36
C ARG A 91 -9.07 6.53 -8.52
N TYR A 92 -8.46 7.54 -9.12
CA TYR A 92 -7.34 7.38 -10.03
C TYR A 92 -6.06 7.69 -9.30
N GLU A 93 -5.06 6.84 -9.45
CA GLU A 93 -3.77 6.99 -8.78
C GLU A 93 -2.62 6.77 -9.76
N PHE A 94 -1.66 7.68 -9.72
CA PHE A 94 -0.36 7.56 -10.36
C PHE A 94 0.71 7.42 -9.28
N THR A 95 1.57 6.41 -9.41
CA THR A 95 2.69 6.15 -8.50
C THR A 95 3.98 6.08 -9.29
N GLN A 96 5.02 6.72 -8.76
CA GLN A 96 6.39 6.63 -9.23
C GLN A 96 7.27 6.17 -8.08
N THR A 97 8.07 5.14 -8.30
CA THR A 97 9.07 4.65 -7.35
C THR A 97 10.47 4.76 -7.94
N ASP A 98 11.43 5.08 -7.08
CA ASP A 98 12.85 5.21 -7.41
C ASP A 98 13.66 4.53 -6.30
N GLY A 99 14.32 3.43 -6.64
CA GLY A 99 15.19 2.66 -5.74
C GLY A 99 16.63 2.73 -6.24
N PHE A 100 17.54 3.20 -5.39
CA PHE A 100 18.96 3.28 -5.69
C PHE A 100 19.79 2.49 -4.67
N SER A 101 20.47 1.44 -5.12
CA SER A 101 21.48 0.74 -4.35
C SER A 101 22.86 1.30 -4.66
N GLN A 102 23.46 2.00 -3.68
CA GLN A 102 24.74 2.63 -3.85
C GLN A 102 25.89 1.62 -4.00
N THR A 103 25.83 0.52 -3.27
CA THR A 103 26.90 -0.50 -3.27
C THR A 103 27.08 -1.17 -4.62
N ILE A 104 25.97 -1.52 -5.29
CA ILE A 104 26.01 -2.15 -6.60
C ILE A 104 25.78 -1.15 -7.74
N ASN A 105 25.64 0.15 -7.40
CA ASN A 105 25.42 1.27 -8.32
C ASN A 105 24.25 1.01 -9.30
N GLN A 106 23.13 0.53 -8.74
CA GLN A 106 21.94 0.19 -9.52
C GLN A 106 20.75 1.07 -9.14
N THR A 107 20.12 1.66 -10.16
CA THR A 107 18.88 2.44 -10.04
C THR A 107 17.73 1.69 -10.73
N ASN A 108 16.58 1.63 -10.06
CA ASN A 108 15.36 1.03 -10.59
C ASN A 108 14.21 2.02 -10.42
N ILE A 109 13.60 2.43 -11.55
CA ILE A 109 12.47 3.36 -11.59
C ILE A 109 11.26 2.60 -12.10
N ASN A 110 10.14 2.69 -11.36
CA ASN A 110 8.87 2.14 -11.77
C ASN A 110 7.80 3.22 -11.78
N ASN A 111 6.94 3.20 -12.81
CA ASN A 111 5.80 4.10 -12.92
C ASN A 111 4.57 3.25 -13.24
N TYR A 112 3.51 3.44 -12.48
CA TYR A 112 2.24 2.78 -12.75
C TYR A 112 1.06 3.67 -12.39
N GLN A 113 -0.07 3.39 -13.03
CA GLN A 113 -1.31 4.10 -12.83
C GLN A 113 -2.46 3.11 -12.81
N LYS A 114 -3.45 3.35 -11.95
CA LYS A 114 -4.60 2.46 -11.80
C LYS A 114 -5.83 3.20 -11.33
N LEU A 115 -6.99 2.65 -11.75
CA LEU A 115 -8.29 3.03 -11.23
C LEU A 115 -8.71 2.08 -10.10
N PHE A 116 -9.25 2.66 -9.04
CA PHE A 116 -9.72 1.96 -7.85
C PHE A 116 -11.20 2.26 -7.66
N PRO A 117 -12.09 1.48 -8.28
CA PRO A 117 -13.53 1.59 -8.06
C PRO A 117 -13.91 1.07 -6.67
N THR A 118 -14.94 1.67 -6.09
CA THR A 118 -15.61 1.22 -4.88
C THR A 118 -17.12 1.25 -5.09
N PHE A 119 -17.81 0.28 -4.51
CA PHE A 119 -19.26 0.19 -4.53
C PHE A 119 -19.75 -0.25 -3.15
N TYR A 120 -20.80 0.38 -2.67
CA TYR A 120 -21.53 -0.03 -1.49
C TYR A 120 -23.02 0.04 -1.78
N LEU A 121 -23.76 -0.98 -1.37
CA LEU A 121 -25.21 -1.04 -1.43
C LEU A 121 -25.74 -1.58 -0.11
N SER A 122 -26.64 -0.84 0.51
CA SER A 122 -27.37 -1.27 1.71
C SER A 122 -28.85 -1.40 1.42
N TYR A 123 -29.43 -2.50 1.90
CA TYR A 123 -30.86 -2.76 1.84
C TYR A 123 -31.39 -3.18 3.20
N THR A 124 -32.24 -2.35 3.79
CA THR A 124 -32.89 -2.57 5.10
C THR A 124 -34.39 -2.64 4.90
N PRO A 125 -34.95 -3.84 4.56
CA PRO A 125 -36.40 -4.00 4.28
C PRO A 125 -37.28 -3.68 5.48
N ASN A 126 -36.79 -3.91 6.70
CA ASN A 126 -37.45 -3.65 7.97
C ASN A 126 -36.41 -3.61 9.12
N GLU A 127 -36.86 -3.31 10.34
CA GLU A 127 -35.99 -3.17 11.53
C GLU A 127 -35.25 -4.47 11.93
N ASN A 128 -35.64 -5.63 11.40
CA ASN A 128 -35.05 -6.91 11.75
C ASN A 128 -34.00 -7.41 10.77
N HIS A 129 -33.94 -6.86 9.56
CA HIS A 129 -33.09 -7.38 8.48
C HIS A 129 -32.30 -6.27 7.82
N ALA A 130 -31.00 -6.45 7.70
CA ALA A 130 -30.13 -5.59 6.91
C ALA A 130 -29.22 -6.45 6.00
N PHE A 131 -29.04 -6.01 4.77
CA PHE A 131 -28.20 -6.63 3.74
C PHE A 131 -27.24 -5.58 3.22
N ASN A 132 -25.96 -5.86 3.23
CA ASN A 132 -24.91 -4.97 2.73
C ASN A 132 -24.04 -5.70 1.71
N ILE A 133 -23.71 -5.02 0.62
CA ILE A 133 -22.73 -5.47 -0.36
C ILE A 133 -21.67 -4.40 -0.49
N ASN A 134 -20.41 -4.80 -0.33
CA ASN A 134 -19.24 -3.96 -0.51
C ASN A 134 -18.37 -4.55 -1.61
N TYR A 135 -17.88 -3.69 -2.49
CA TYR A 135 -16.82 -4.00 -3.43
C TYR A 135 -15.76 -2.91 -3.37
N GLY A 136 -14.50 -3.30 -3.42
CA GLY A 136 -13.40 -2.35 -3.53
C GLY A 136 -12.15 -2.99 -4.13
N LYS A 137 -11.55 -2.28 -5.08
CA LYS A 137 -10.23 -2.59 -5.60
C LYS A 137 -9.17 -1.87 -4.78
N ARG A 138 -8.10 -2.59 -4.39
CA ARG A 138 -6.98 -2.06 -3.60
C ARG A 138 -5.65 -2.41 -4.24
N ILE A 139 -4.62 -1.67 -3.86
CA ILE A 139 -3.24 -1.96 -4.24
C ILE A 139 -2.48 -2.48 -3.02
N GLN A 140 -1.69 -3.53 -3.25
CA GLN A 140 -0.72 -4.07 -2.29
C GLN A 140 0.68 -3.86 -2.87
N ARG A 141 1.42 -2.92 -2.30
CA ARG A 141 2.77 -2.58 -2.73
C ARG A 141 3.79 -3.50 -2.08
N PRO A 142 4.82 -3.95 -2.81
CA PRO A 142 5.94 -4.65 -2.18
C PRO A 142 6.63 -3.73 -1.17
N SER A 143 7.05 -4.30 -0.04
CA SER A 143 7.90 -3.58 0.90
C SER A 143 9.24 -3.25 0.25
N TYR A 144 9.83 -2.10 0.58
CA TYR A 144 11.14 -1.68 0.06
C TYR A 144 12.25 -2.73 0.29
N ASN A 145 12.16 -3.53 1.35
CA ASN A 145 13.10 -4.62 1.62
C ASN A 145 13.10 -5.69 0.53
N PHE A 146 11.93 -5.96 -0.08
CA PHE A 146 11.83 -6.90 -1.19
C PHE A 146 12.29 -6.30 -2.52
N LEU A 147 12.47 -4.98 -2.58
CA LEU A 147 12.96 -4.26 -3.76
C LEU A 147 14.47 -4.01 -3.73
N ASN A 148 15.13 -4.22 -2.58
CA ASN A 148 16.57 -4.00 -2.44
C ASN A 148 17.36 -5.12 -3.10
N PRO A 149 18.07 -4.88 -4.21
CA PRO A 149 18.79 -5.93 -4.96
C PRO A 149 20.12 -6.34 -4.31
N PHE A 150 20.45 -5.78 -3.16
CA PHE A 150 21.66 -6.14 -2.45
C PHE A 150 21.54 -7.53 -1.82
N ARG A 151 22.61 -8.31 -1.96
CA ARG A 151 22.69 -9.67 -1.42
C ARG A 151 23.20 -9.67 0.02
N PHE A 152 22.31 -9.97 0.97
CA PHE A 152 22.66 -10.17 2.37
C PHE A 152 23.05 -11.62 2.62
N VAL A 153 24.31 -11.86 2.87
CA VAL A 153 24.86 -13.21 3.14
C VAL A 153 24.70 -13.50 4.63
N SER A 154 23.90 -14.52 4.97
CA SER A 154 23.70 -14.95 6.37
C SER A 154 24.76 -15.97 6.81
N ASN A 155 25.19 -16.83 5.89
CA ASN A 155 26.26 -17.83 6.07
C ASN A 155 26.73 -18.32 4.69
N PRO A 156 27.80 -19.15 4.60
CA PRO A 156 28.36 -19.62 3.32
C PRO A 156 27.36 -20.35 2.39
N PHE A 157 26.19 -20.79 2.93
CA PHE A 157 25.20 -21.56 2.20
C PHE A 157 23.87 -20.84 2.04
N SER A 158 23.72 -19.60 2.61
CA SER A 158 22.43 -18.90 2.62
C SER A 158 22.62 -17.40 2.46
N TYR A 159 21.82 -16.82 1.57
CA TYR A 159 21.69 -15.37 1.40
C TYR A 159 20.23 -15.00 1.14
N SER A 160 19.90 -13.72 1.34
CA SER A 160 18.65 -13.10 0.91
C SER A 160 18.95 -11.95 -0.03
N GLU A 161 18.11 -11.79 -1.05
CA GLU A 161 18.24 -10.75 -2.07
C GLU A 161 16.83 -10.33 -2.50
N GLY A 162 16.56 -9.04 -2.61
CA GLY A 162 15.29 -8.53 -3.11
C GLY A 162 15.27 -8.47 -4.63
N ASN A 163 14.06 -8.41 -5.19
CA ASN A 163 13.85 -8.23 -6.62
C ASN A 163 13.36 -6.81 -6.90
N PRO A 164 14.17 -5.91 -7.48
CA PRO A 164 13.79 -4.52 -7.75
C PRO A 164 12.71 -4.39 -8.84
N PHE A 165 12.39 -5.46 -9.54
CA PHE A 165 11.37 -5.50 -10.60
C PHE A 165 10.00 -5.98 -10.13
N LEU A 166 9.83 -6.24 -8.82
CA LEU A 166 8.51 -6.59 -8.28
C LEU A 166 7.48 -5.52 -8.59
N GLN A 167 6.34 -5.97 -9.10
CA GLN A 167 5.19 -5.12 -9.37
C GLN A 167 4.23 -5.13 -8.19
N PRO A 168 3.41 -4.08 -8.01
CA PRO A 168 2.35 -4.11 -7.02
C PRO A 168 1.25 -5.08 -7.44
N ALA A 169 0.71 -5.82 -6.48
CA ALA A 169 -0.48 -6.63 -6.69
C ALA A 169 -1.76 -5.79 -6.52
N PHE A 170 -2.81 -6.15 -7.25
CA PHE A 170 -4.12 -5.51 -7.18
C PHE A 170 -5.15 -6.51 -6.65
N VAL A 171 -5.88 -6.09 -5.63
CA VAL A 171 -6.80 -6.97 -4.91
C VAL A 171 -8.23 -6.48 -5.09
N ASP A 172 -9.07 -7.29 -5.71
CA ASP A 172 -10.50 -7.10 -5.79
C ASP A 172 -11.18 -7.82 -4.61
N ASN A 173 -11.88 -7.07 -3.78
CA ASN A 173 -12.58 -7.58 -2.61
C ASN A 173 -14.08 -7.39 -2.77
N ILE A 174 -14.84 -8.45 -2.53
CA ILE A 174 -16.30 -8.43 -2.45
C ILE A 174 -16.69 -8.97 -1.07
N GLU A 175 -17.55 -8.24 -0.39
CA GLU A 175 -18.10 -8.64 0.89
C GLU A 175 -19.62 -8.52 0.85
N PHE A 176 -20.29 -9.56 1.30
CA PHE A 176 -21.73 -9.57 1.56
C PHE A 176 -21.97 -9.80 3.04
N GLU A 177 -22.73 -8.90 3.66
CA GLU A 177 -23.13 -9.00 5.05
C GLU A 177 -24.66 -9.09 5.13
N TYR A 178 -25.11 -10.02 5.95
CA TYR A 178 -26.51 -10.12 6.37
C TYR A 178 -26.58 -10.02 7.90
N ALA A 179 -27.38 -9.08 8.41
CA ALA A 179 -27.67 -8.92 9.82
C ALA A 179 -29.16 -9.17 10.12
N TYR A 180 -29.40 -9.96 11.18
CA TYR A 180 -30.73 -10.20 11.71
C TYR A 180 -30.82 -9.71 13.16
N LYS A 181 -31.64 -8.67 13.41
CA LYS A 181 -31.94 -8.08 14.72
C LYS A 181 -30.66 -7.73 15.53
N ASP A 182 -29.58 -7.35 14.90
CA ASP A 182 -28.28 -7.09 15.52
C ASP A 182 -27.70 -8.25 16.36
N ASN A 183 -28.36 -9.41 16.38
CA ASN A 183 -27.97 -10.58 17.16
C ASN A 183 -27.22 -11.64 16.32
N LEU A 184 -27.50 -11.71 15.02
CA LEU A 184 -26.85 -12.64 14.09
C LEU A 184 -26.31 -11.85 12.92
N ILE A 185 -24.99 -11.87 12.73
CA ILE A 185 -24.30 -11.27 11.58
C ILE A 185 -23.61 -12.40 10.83
N THR A 186 -23.85 -12.48 9.53
CA THR A 186 -23.20 -13.42 8.62
C THR A 186 -22.47 -12.66 7.55
N ASN A 187 -21.16 -12.91 7.40
CA ASN A 187 -20.30 -12.31 6.40
C ASN A 187 -19.82 -13.37 5.41
N LEU A 188 -19.93 -13.08 4.12
CA LEU A 188 -19.30 -13.81 3.03
C LEU A 188 -18.29 -12.91 2.37
N TYR A 189 -17.06 -13.36 2.27
CA TYR A 189 -15.94 -12.59 1.72
C TYR A 189 -15.30 -13.34 0.56
N PHE A 190 -15.07 -12.62 -0.53
CA PHE A 190 -14.31 -13.09 -1.69
C PHE A 190 -13.21 -12.10 -2.01
N SER A 191 -12.00 -12.60 -2.21
CA SER A 191 -10.84 -11.81 -2.60
C SER A 191 -10.13 -12.47 -3.78
N ASN A 192 -9.82 -11.67 -4.80
CA ASN A 192 -9.00 -12.06 -5.93
C ASN A 192 -7.81 -11.12 -6.05
N THR A 193 -6.59 -11.69 -6.19
CA THR A 193 -5.35 -10.92 -6.32
C THR A 193 -4.77 -11.15 -7.70
N ASP A 194 -4.53 -10.07 -8.44
CA ASP A 194 -3.84 -10.04 -9.72
C ASP A 194 -2.44 -9.43 -9.52
N GLU A 195 -1.41 -10.08 -10.03
CA GLU A 195 0.00 -9.66 -10.02
C GLU A 195 0.44 -9.17 -11.40
#